data_07cb5b0fe2408436c98b71f966a5b89c
#
_entry.id   07cb5b0fe2408436c98b71f966a5b89c
#
_cell.length_a   1.000
_cell.length_b   1.000
_cell.length_c   1.000
_cell.angle_alpha   90.00
_cell.angle_beta   90.00
_cell.angle_gamma   90.00
#
_symmetry.space_group_name_H-M   'P 1'
#
loop_
_entity.id
_entity.type
_entity.pdbx_description
1 polymer ?
#
loop_
_entity_poly.entity_id
_entity_poly.type
_entity_poly.pdbx_seq_one_letter_code
_entity_poly.pdbx_strand_id
1 'polypeptide(L)'
;DKTKSLVTAADGKVYGAPAVIESLVMYYNKDLVKEAPKTFADLENLAKDSKYAFAGEDGKTTAFLADWTNFYFAYGLLAGNGGYVFGQNGKDAKDIGLANDGAIKGVEYAKSWYEKWPKGMQDTEGAGNLIQTQFQEGKTAAIIDGPWKAQAFKDAKVNYGVATIPTLPNGKDYAAFGGGKAWIIPSSTKNLEAAQKFVDFLVSTEEQKAFYDTTNEIPANTEARSYAEGKN
;
A
#
# COMPACT_ATOMS: atom_id res chain seq x y z
N ASP A 1 -11.43 -11.28 -14.79
CA ASP A 1 -11.60 -10.16 -13.89
C ASP A 1 -10.71 -10.37 -12.65
N LYS A 2 -9.78 -9.44 -12.40
CA LYS A 2 -8.78 -9.57 -11.33
C LYS A 2 -9.41 -9.62 -9.93
N THR A 3 -10.54 -8.96 -9.71
CA THR A 3 -11.22 -8.97 -8.42
C THR A 3 -11.91 -10.30 -8.14
N LYS A 4 -12.45 -10.94 -9.15
CA LYS A 4 -13.08 -12.27 -9.03
C LYS A 4 -12.05 -13.34 -8.60
N SER A 5 -10.80 -13.23 -9.05
CA SER A 5 -9.75 -14.19 -8.70
C SER A 5 -9.44 -14.19 -7.20
N LEU A 6 -9.64 -13.07 -6.50
CA LEU A 6 -9.41 -12.95 -5.05
C LEU A 6 -10.39 -13.80 -4.21
N VAL A 7 -11.56 -14.09 -4.76
CA VAL A 7 -12.64 -14.83 -4.07
C VAL A 7 -12.94 -16.17 -4.71
N THR A 8 -12.16 -16.56 -5.72
CA THR A 8 -12.30 -17.86 -6.41
C THR A 8 -11.33 -18.86 -5.83
N ALA A 9 -11.84 -19.95 -5.27
CA ALA A 9 -11.03 -21.00 -4.70
C ALA A 9 -10.48 -21.97 -5.76
N ALA A 10 -9.62 -22.90 -5.34
CA ALA A 10 -9.01 -23.89 -6.22
C ALA A 10 -10.03 -24.83 -6.92
N ASP A 11 -11.22 -24.98 -6.33
CA ASP A 11 -12.35 -25.74 -6.93
C ASP A 11 -13.10 -24.96 -8.02
N GLY A 12 -12.65 -23.73 -8.32
CA GLY A 12 -13.27 -22.84 -9.30
C GLY A 12 -14.55 -22.12 -8.82
N LYS A 13 -14.97 -22.33 -7.58
CA LYS A 13 -16.14 -21.69 -7.01
C LYS A 13 -15.80 -20.33 -6.41
N VAL A 14 -16.79 -19.43 -6.47
CA VAL A 14 -16.71 -18.07 -5.90
C VAL A 14 -17.30 -18.09 -4.50
N TYR A 15 -16.52 -17.69 -3.51
CA TYR A 15 -16.89 -17.75 -2.09
C TYR A 15 -17.13 -16.38 -1.45
N GLY A 16 -17.09 -15.31 -2.21
CA GLY A 16 -17.30 -13.97 -1.68
C GLY A 16 -17.70 -12.96 -2.75
N ALA A 17 -18.15 -11.81 -2.28
CA ALA A 17 -18.46 -10.67 -3.14
C ALA A 17 -17.39 -9.58 -2.91
N PRO A 18 -16.55 -9.27 -3.91
CA PRO A 18 -15.53 -8.25 -3.78
C PRO A 18 -16.13 -6.87 -3.47
N ALA A 19 -15.59 -6.20 -2.46
CA ALA A 19 -16.01 -4.87 -2.04
C ALA A 19 -14.96 -3.81 -2.38
N VAL A 20 -13.69 -4.09 -2.10
CA VAL A 20 -12.56 -3.17 -2.21
C VAL A 20 -11.41 -3.86 -2.93
N ILE A 21 -10.74 -3.12 -3.80
CA ILE A 21 -9.41 -3.48 -4.31
C ILE A 21 -8.37 -2.60 -3.62
N GLU A 22 -7.20 -3.14 -3.36
CA GLU A 22 -6.13 -2.40 -2.70
C GLU A 22 -4.75 -2.82 -3.19
N SER A 23 -3.87 -1.85 -3.22
CA SER A 23 -2.44 -2.01 -3.37
C SER A 23 -1.77 -0.83 -2.67
N LEU A 24 -0.49 -0.94 -2.40
CA LEU A 24 0.26 0.19 -1.86
C LEU A 24 0.39 1.30 -2.89
N VAL A 25 0.43 2.52 -2.40
CA VAL A 25 0.62 3.74 -3.18
C VAL A 25 1.67 4.62 -2.52
N MET A 26 2.13 5.64 -3.22
CA MET A 26 2.91 6.71 -2.61
C MET A 26 2.00 7.89 -2.30
N TYR A 27 2.02 8.35 -1.04
CA TYR A 27 1.51 9.67 -0.68
C TYR A 27 2.66 10.67 -0.70
N TYR A 28 2.44 11.86 -1.21
CA TYR A 28 3.41 12.94 -1.16
C TYR A 28 2.77 14.25 -0.72
N ASN A 29 3.53 15.08 -0.03
CA ASN A 29 3.05 16.37 0.47
C ASN A 29 3.28 17.45 -0.60
N LYS A 30 2.19 18.01 -1.15
CA LYS A 30 2.23 19.01 -2.22
C LYS A 30 2.80 20.37 -1.75
N ASP A 31 2.81 20.63 -0.46
CA ASP A 31 3.42 21.84 0.10
C ASP A 31 4.94 21.76 0.16
N LEU A 32 5.49 20.53 0.15
CA LEU A 32 6.93 20.26 0.21
C LEU A 32 7.53 19.95 -1.16
N VAL A 33 6.81 19.24 -2.01
CA VAL A 33 7.25 18.86 -3.36
C VAL A 33 6.15 19.15 -4.37
N LYS A 34 6.51 19.83 -5.46
CA LYS A 34 5.53 20.25 -6.50
C LYS A 34 5.06 19.11 -7.37
N GLU A 35 5.92 18.14 -7.61
CA GLU A 35 5.66 16.98 -8.44
C GLU A 35 5.95 15.69 -7.66
N ALA A 36 5.15 14.65 -7.92
CA ALA A 36 5.39 13.35 -7.32
C ALA A 36 6.76 12.80 -7.73
N PRO A 37 7.60 12.33 -6.79
CA PRO A 37 8.81 11.59 -7.11
C PRO A 37 8.51 10.41 -8.04
N LYS A 38 9.30 10.21 -9.07
CA LYS A 38 9.10 9.16 -10.09
C LYS A 38 10.06 7.99 -9.96
N THR A 39 11.20 8.23 -9.31
CA THR A 39 12.25 7.23 -9.09
C THR A 39 12.69 7.23 -7.63
N PHE A 40 13.25 6.12 -7.17
CA PHE A 40 13.88 6.10 -5.85
C PHE A 40 15.11 7.02 -5.76
N ALA A 41 15.75 7.33 -6.89
CA ALA A 41 16.79 8.36 -6.93
C ALA A 41 16.25 9.75 -6.58
N ASP A 42 15.02 10.08 -6.98
CA ASP A 42 14.36 11.33 -6.58
C ASP A 42 14.16 11.37 -5.06
N LEU A 43 13.74 10.24 -4.45
CA LEU A 43 13.59 10.13 -3.00
C LEU A 43 14.94 10.25 -2.28
N GLU A 44 16.00 9.65 -2.81
CA GLU A 44 17.35 9.76 -2.26
C GLU A 44 17.89 11.20 -2.34
N ASN A 45 17.54 11.94 -3.40
CA ASN A 45 17.87 13.36 -3.51
C ASN A 45 17.14 14.20 -2.46
N LEU A 46 15.85 13.93 -2.22
CA LEU A 46 15.12 14.59 -1.13
C LEU A 46 15.74 14.31 0.23
N ALA A 47 16.25 13.10 0.45
CA ALA A 47 16.91 12.72 1.71
C ALA A 47 18.19 13.52 2.00
N LYS A 48 18.79 14.15 1.00
CA LYS A 48 19.97 15.03 1.17
C LYS A 48 19.61 16.45 1.61
N ASP A 49 18.33 16.84 1.50
CA ASP A 49 17.89 18.17 1.88
C ASP A 49 17.77 18.27 3.41
N SER A 50 18.53 19.21 3.99
CA SER A 50 18.61 19.42 5.44
C SER A 50 17.27 19.83 6.08
N LYS A 51 16.30 20.32 5.30
CA LYS A 51 14.95 20.63 5.83
C LYS A 51 14.21 19.41 6.35
N TYR A 52 14.59 18.20 5.93
CA TYR A 52 14.04 16.94 6.41
C TYR A 52 14.88 16.27 7.49
N ALA A 53 15.90 16.94 8.00
CA ALA A 53 16.70 16.43 9.12
C ALA A 53 15.81 16.15 10.33
N PHE A 54 15.95 14.96 10.91
CA PHE A 54 15.17 14.56 12.08
C PHE A 54 15.78 15.14 13.36
N ALA A 55 15.01 15.95 14.08
CA ALA A 55 15.50 16.59 15.30
C ALA A 55 15.81 15.56 16.38
N GLY A 56 17.01 15.66 16.98
CA GLY A 56 17.46 14.79 18.06
C GLY A 56 18.27 13.57 17.61
N GLU A 57 18.41 13.33 16.31
CA GLU A 57 19.26 12.27 15.79
C GLU A 57 20.08 12.77 14.59
N ASP A 58 21.37 13.04 14.82
CA ASP A 58 22.26 13.55 13.79
C ASP A 58 22.36 12.62 12.58
N GLY A 59 22.33 13.21 11.39
CA GLY A 59 22.47 12.50 10.13
C GLY A 59 21.23 11.70 9.72
N LYS A 60 20.11 11.83 10.45
CA LYS A 60 18.85 11.14 10.13
C LYS A 60 17.88 12.06 9.40
N THR A 61 17.08 11.47 8.52
CA THR A 61 16.12 12.16 7.67
C THR A 61 14.75 11.51 7.70
N THR A 62 13.71 12.34 7.57
CA THR A 62 12.33 11.90 7.37
C THR A 62 11.79 12.32 6.01
N ALA A 63 12.65 12.64 5.05
CA ALA A 63 12.23 13.03 3.71
C ALA A 63 11.31 12.00 3.04
N PHE A 64 11.67 10.73 3.17
CA PHE A 64 10.88 9.58 2.72
C PHE A 64 10.84 8.53 3.83
N LEU A 65 9.68 7.95 4.09
CA LEU A 65 9.49 6.90 5.08
C LEU A 65 8.62 5.77 4.53
N ALA A 66 8.97 4.54 4.87
CA ALA A 66 8.17 3.34 4.61
C ALA A 66 8.41 2.31 5.71
N ASP A 67 7.37 1.58 6.12
CA ASP A 67 7.51 0.54 7.15
C ASP A 67 7.95 -0.80 6.53
N TRP A 68 9.23 -0.95 6.27
CA TRP A 68 9.78 -2.19 5.75
C TRP A 68 10.13 -3.22 6.83
N THR A 69 9.79 -2.96 8.09
CA THR A 69 9.76 -3.99 9.13
C THR A 69 8.55 -4.93 8.94
N ASN A 70 7.51 -4.44 8.26
CA ASN A 70 6.34 -5.21 7.89
C ASN A 70 6.51 -5.81 6.48
N PHE A 71 6.46 -7.12 6.38
CA PHE A 71 6.67 -7.85 5.12
C PHE A 71 5.69 -7.44 4.02
N TYR A 72 4.45 -7.12 4.37
CA TYR A 72 3.46 -6.64 3.40
C TYR A 72 3.95 -5.39 2.65
N PHE A 73 4.60 -4.48 3.34
CA PHE A 73 5.19 -3.28 2.74
C PHE A 73 6.53 -3.57 2.06
N ALA A 74 7.38 -4.40 2.67
CA ALA A 74 8.71 -4.68 2.16
C ALA A 74 8.72 -5.54 0.90
N TYR A 75 7.72 -6.37 0.70
CA TYR A 75 7.67 -7.34 -0.40
C TYR A 75 7.89 -6.70 -1.78
N GLY A 76 7.38 -5.50 -2.01
CA GLY A 76 7.55 -4.79 -3.28
C GLY A 76 9.01 -4.52 -3.65
N LEU A 77 9.89 -4.30 -2.65
CA LEU A 77 11.34 -4.20 -2.86
C LEU A 77 11.93 -5.53 -3.32
N LEU A 78 11.56 -6.62 -2.64
CA LEU A 78 12.08 -7.95 -2.93
C LEU A 78 11.61 -8.40 -4.32
N ALA A 79 10.32 -8.27 -4.59
CA ALA A 79 9.71 -8.70 -5.84
C ALA A 79 10.17 -7.87 -7.04
N GLY A 80 10.32 -6.56 -6.88
CA GLY A 80 10.87 -5.68 -7.92
C GLY A 80 12.33 -5.97 -8.27
N ASN A 81 13.06 -6.65 -7.40
CA ASN A 81 14.42 -7.14 -7.65
C ASN A 81 14.48 -8.62 -8.06
N GLY A 82 13.33 -9.30 -8.19
CA GLY A 82 13.27 -10.69 -8.64
C GLY A 82 13.08 -11.74 -7.54
N GLY A 83 12.84 -11.29 -6.28
CA GLY A 83 12.38 -12.17 -5.20
C GLY A 83 10.91 -12.56 -5.38
N TYR A 84 10.48 -13.63 -4.77
CA TYR A 84 9.09 -14.10 -4.76
C TYR A 84 8.84 -14.97 -3.53
N VAL A 85 7.57 -15.11 -3.14
CA VAL A 85 7.21 -16.03 -2.04
C VAL A 85 7.28 -17.47 -2.55
N PHE A 86 6.43 -17.79 -3.52
CA PHE A 86 6.38 -19.14 -4.12
C PHE A 86 6.55 -19.07 -5.64
N GLY A 87 7.26 -20.04 -6.19
CA GLY A 87 7.51 -20.16 -7.62
C GLY A 87 6.25 -20.34 -8.46
N GLN A 88 6.40 -20.22 -9.79
CA GLN A 88 5.31 -20.38 -10.75
C GLN A 88 4.07 -19.49 -10.42
N ASN A 89 4.31 -18.24 -10.04
CA ASN A 89 3.26 -17.30 -9.63
C ASN A 89 2.41 -17.80 -8.44
N GLY A 90 3.06 -18.36 -7.43
CA GLY A 90 2.42 -18.83 -6.22
C GLY A 90 1.89 -20.27 -6.28
N LYS A 91 2.15 -20.99 -7.35
CA LYS A 91 1.66 -22.39 -7.56
C LYS A 91 2.62 -23.45 -7.08
N ASP A 92 3.88 -23.11 -6.91
CA ASP A 92 4.90 -24.04 -6.42
C ASP A 92 5.41 -23.64 -5.04
N ALA A 93 4.81 -24.21 -4.01
CA ALA A 93 5.17 -23.94 -2.62
C ALA A 93 6.53 -24.54 -2.20
N LYS A 94 7.16 -25.35 -3.06
CA LYS A 94 8.49 -25.91 -2.81
C LYS A 94 9.60 -25.00 -3.31
N ASP A 95 9.29 -24.13 -4.27
CA ASP A 95 10.20 -23.12 -4.77
C ASP A 95 9.96 -21.80 -4.03
N ILE A 96 10.86 -21.45 -3.13
CA ILE A 96 10.78 -20.26 -2.26
C ILE A 96 11.88 -19.28 -2.68
N GLY A 97 11.46 -18.11 -3.17
CA GLY A 97 12.37 -17.08 -3.69
C GLY A 97 12.66 -15.94 -2.71
N LEU A 98 12.53 -16.16 -1.39
CA LEU A 98 12.77 -15.13 -0.37
C LEU A 98 14.25 -14.97 0.01
N ALA A 99 15.11 -15.87 -0.44
CA ALA A 99 16.56 -15.81 -0.20
C ALA A 99 17.36 -15.91 -1.50
N ASN A 100 16.74 -15.65 -2.66
CA ASN A 100 17.47 -15.56 -3.92
C ASN A 100 18.21 -14.21 -4.02
N ASP A 101 19.08 -14.07 -5.01
CA ASP A 101 19.90 -12.84 -5.20
C ASP A 101 19.05 -11.56 -5.31
N GLY A 102 17.87 -11.67 -5.93
CA GLY A 102 16.96 -10.53 -6.06
C GLY A 102 16.37 -10.10 -4.73
N ALA A 103 15.90 -11.05 -3.91
CA ALA A 103 15.40 -10.78 -2.56
C ALA A 103 16.48 -10.16 -1.67
N ILE A 104 17.71 -10.68 -1.73
CA ILE A 104 18.87 -10.15 -0.99
C ILE A 104 19.15 -8.70 -1.39
N LYS A 105 19.18 -8.38 -2.68
CA LYS A 105 19.35 -7.00 -3.16
C LYS A 105 18.25 -6.05 -2.66
N GLY A 106 17.00 -6.51 -2.62
CA GLY A 106 15.89 -5.75 -2.06
C GLY A 106 16.10 -5.43 -0.58
N VAL A 107 16.53 -6.41 0.22
CA VAL A 107 16.83 -6.22 1.66
C VAL A 107 18.03 -5.31 1.87
N GLU A 108 19.09 -5.44 1.08
CA GLU A 108 20.24 -4.56 1.14
C GLU A 108 19.86 -3.11 0.84
N TYR A 109 19.00 -2.90 -0.15
CA TYR A 109 18.49 -1.57 -0.45
C TYR A 109 17.64 -1.01 0.70
N ALA A 110 16.76 -1.81 1.29
CA ALA A 110 16.02 -1.41 2.49
C ALA A 110 16.98 -1.00 3.63
N LYS A 111 18.01 -1.79 3.88
CA LYS A 111 19.02 -1.49 4.90
C LYS A 111 19.66 -0.12 4.67
N SER A 112 19.97 0.25 3.43
CA SER A 112 20.54 1.56 3.10
C SER A 112 19.64 2.74 3.51
N TRP A 113 18.33 2.56 3.49
CA TRP A 113 17.38 3.54 4.00
C TRP A 113 17.32 3.56 5.52
N TYR A 114 17.33 2.39 6.19
CA TYR A 114 17.35 2.32 7.65
C TYR A 114 18.58 3.00 8.25
N GLU A 115 19.71 3.03 7.54
CA GLU A 115 20.90 3.77 7.93
C GLU A 115 20.68 5.29 7.91
N LYS A 116 19.75 5.80 7.11
CA LYS A 116 19.38 7.21 6.99
C LYS A 116 18.19 7.60 7.87
N TRP A 117 17.34 6.65 8.25
CA TRP A 117 16.13 6.89 9.00
C TRP A 117 16.36 7.00 10.51
N PRO A 118 15.48 7.71 11.23
CA PRO A 118 15.48 7.69 12.68
C PRO A 118 15.41 6.27 13.23
N LYS A 119 16.02 6.03 14.37
CA LYS A 119 16.07 4.71 15.00
C LYS A 119 14.66 4.13 15.28
N GLY A 120 13.68 4.99 15.56
CA GLY A 120 12.29 4.59 15.75
C GLY A 120 11.66 3.87 14.54
N MET A 121 12.24 4.00 13.34
CA MET A 121 11.78 3.25 12.15
C MET A 121 12.10 1.75 12.23
N GLN A 122 12.95 1.32 13.14
CA GLN A 122 13.25 -0.11 13.37
C GLN A 122 12.28 -0.76 14.37
N ASP A 123 11.43 0.03 15.01
CA ASP A 123 10.41 -0.47 15.92
C ASP A 123 9.21 -1.02 15.12
N THR A 124 9.01 -2.34 15.19
CA THR A 124 7.95 -3.04 14.46
C THR A 124 6.53 -2.64 14.89
N GLU A 125 6.38 -2.10 16.09
CA GLU A 125 5.09 -1.65 16.61
C GLU A 125 4.90 -0.13 16.44
N GLY A 126 5.98 0.64 16.50
CA GLY A 126 5.97 2.10 16.48
C GLY A 126 6.20 2.74 15.12
N ALA A 127 6.85 2.05 14.16
CA ALA A 127 7.22 2.64 12.87
C ALA A 127 6.02 3.21 12.10
N GLY A 128 4.91 2.49 12.05
CA GLY A 128 3.69 2.96 11.37
C GLY A 128 3.14 4.27 11.95
N ASN A 129 3.17 4.41 13.27
CA ASN A 129 2.75 5.64 13.94
C ASN A 129 3.73 6.79 13.67
N LEU A 130 5.02 6.52 13.67
CA LEU A 130 6.05 7.51 13.35
C LEU A 130 5.85 8.05 11.92
N ILE A 131 5.65 7.19 10.95
CA ILE A 131 5.39 7.55 9.55
C ILE A 131 4.14 8.45 9.45
N GLN A 132 3.04 8.01 10.04
CA GLN A 132 1.79 8.76 10.00
C GLN A 132 1.93 10.14 10.64
N THR A 133 2.52 10.21 11.82
CA THR A 133 2.71 11.47 12.55
C THR A 133 3.61 12.44 11.78
N GLN A 134 4.76 11.97 11.28
CA GLN A 134 5.68 12.81 10.53
C GLN A 134 5.05 13.35 9.24
N PHE A 135 4.24 12.53 8.55
CA PHE A 135 3.54 12.96 7.35
C PHE A 135 2.42 13.96 7.67
N GLN A 136 1.62 13.70 8.71
CA GLN A 136 0.55 14.61 9.15
C GLN A 136 1.07 15.95 9.63
N GLU A 137 2.25 16.00 10.25
CA GLU A 137 2.89 17.22 10.72
C GLU A 137 3.65 17.99 9.63
N GLY A 138 3.63 17.51 8.38
CA GLY A 138 4.31 18.18 7.26
C GLY A 138 5.83 18.08 7.30
N LYS A 139 6.38 17.07 7.97
CA LYS A 139 7.82 16.86 8.13
C LYS A 139 8.40 15.81 7.17
N THR A 140 7.55 15.15 6.39
CA THR A 140 7.91 14.09 5.45
C THR A 140 7.36 14.40 4.07
N ALA A 141 8.22 14.34 3.06
CA ALA A 141 7.84 14.67 1.68
C ALA A 141 7.02 13.56 1.03
N ALA A 142 7.35 12.29 1.26
CA ALA A 142 6.68 11.14 0.67
C ALA A 142 6.72 9.92 1.59
N ILE A 143 5.67 9.11 1.51
CA ILE A 143 5.54 7.83 2.23
C ILE A 143 4.95 6.76 1.33
N ILE A 144 5.22 5.50 1.62
CA ILE A 144 4.49 4.37 1.05
C ILE A 144 3.46 3.91 2.08
N ASP A 145 2.20 3.89 1.70
CA ASP A 145 1.12 3.35 2.52
C ASP A 145 -0.05 2.89 1.62
N GLY A 146 -1.14 2.47 2.20
CA GLY A 146 -2.30 2.01 1.47
C GLY A 146 -3.44 3.03 1.39
N PRO A 147 -4.47 2.77 0.54
CA PRO A 147 -5.63 3.65 0.40
C PRO A 147 -6.40 3.89 1.70
N TRP A 148 -6.31 2.97 2.66
CA TRP A 148 -6.95 3.09 3.99
C TRP A 148 -6.45 4.26 4.84
N LYS A 149 -5.33 4.88 4.49
CA LYS A 149 -4.78 6.07 5.17
C LYS A 149 -5.32 7.39 4.64
N ALA A 150 -5.94 7.41 3.47
CA ALA A 150 -6.39 8.63 2.81
C ALA A 150 -7.31 9.47 3.71
N GLN A 151 -8.27 8.84 4.39
CA GLN A 151 -9.18 9.55 5.28
C GLN A 151 -8.45 10.21 6.46
N ALA A 152 -7.48 9.52 7.08
CA ALA A 152 -6.70 10.08 8.18
C ALA A 152 -5.90 11.33 7.75
N PHE A 153 -5.32 11.32 6.56
CA PHE A 153 -4.58 12.47 6.04
C PHE A 153 -5.50 13.62 5.65
N LYS A 154 -6.69 13.33 5.13
CA LYS A 154 -7.73 14.30 4.84
C LYS A 154 -8.22 14.98 6.12
N ASP A 155 -8.50 14.21 7.17
CA ASP A 155 -8.95 14.71 8.47
C ASP A 155 -7.86 15.58 9.13
N ALA A 156 -6.60 15.23 8.96
CA ALA A 156 -5.46 16.03 9.41
C ALA A 156 -5.17 17.25 8.52
N LYS A 157 -5.96 17.47 7.45
CA LYS A 157 -5.82 18.59 6.50
C LYS A 157 -4.45 18.65 5.82
N VAL A 158 -3.84 17.51 5.57
CA VAL A 158 -2.61 17.42 4.79
C VAL A 158 -2.93 17.70 3.32
N ASN A 159 -2.17 18.59 2.70
CA ASN A 159 -2.26 18.83 1.25
C ASN A 159 -1.45 17.74 0.53
N TYR A 160 -2.03 16.53 0.42
CA TYR A 160 -1.35 15.39 -0.17
C TYR A 160 -1.77 15.13 -1.62
N GLY A 161 -0.90 14.47 -2.34
CA GLY A 161 -1.19 13.80 -3.60
C GLY A 161 -0.93 12.30 -3.48
N VAL A 162 -1.53 11.54 -4.37
CA VAL A 162 -1.33 10.10 -4.49
C VAL A 162 -0.70 9.81 -5.84
N ALA A 163 0.30 8.95 -5.86
CA ALA A 163 0.96 8.53 -7.07
C ALA A 163 1.34 7.05 -7.00
N THR A 164 1.73 6.49 -8.13
CA THR A 164 2.39 5.18 -8.17
C THR A 164 3.69 5.23 -7.37
N ILE A 165 4.02 4.12 -6.72
CA ILE A 165 5.32 4.02 -6.04
C ILE A 165 6.43 4.18 -7.08
N PRO A 166 7.48 4.98 -6.79
CA PRO A 166 8.55 5.24 -7.74
C PRO A 166 9.26 3.96 -8.22
N THR A 167 9.87 4.04 -9.39
CA THR A 167 10.69 2.94 -9.90
C THR A 167 11.93 2.73 -9.06
N LEU A 168 12.29 1.47 -8.87
CA LEU A 168 13.47 1.04 -8.12
C LEU A 168 14.77 1.43 -8.83
N PRO A 169 15.94 1.41 -8.13
CA PRO A 169 17.22 1.71 -8.75
C PRO A 169 17.59 0.85 -9.96
N ASN A 170 17.02 -0.36 -10.05
CA ASN A 170 17.19 -1.24 -11.22
C ASN A 170 16.27 -0.88 -12.40
N GLY A 171 15.49 0.20 -12.31
CA GLY A 171 14.54 0.66 -13.33
C GLY A 171 13.23 -0.13 -13.40
N LYS A 172 13.01 -1.08 -12.51
CA LYS A 172 11.79 -1.88 -12.43
C LYS A 172 10.81 -1.29 -11.42
N ASP A 173 9.56 -1.71 -11.51
CA ASP A 173 8.52 -1.28 -10.61
C ASP A 173 8.69 -1.89 -9.21
N TYR A 174 8.26 -1.14 -8.21
CA TYR A 174 8.00 -1.65 -6.87
C TYR A 174 6.79 -2.58 -6.95
N ALA A 175 7.01 -3.89 -6.90
CA ALA A 175 5.98 -4.88 -7.16
C ALA A 175 5.21 -5.26 -5.88
N ALA A 176 4.45 -4.30 -5.34
CA ALA A 176 3.63 -4.50 -4.15
C ALA A 176 2.55 -5.58 -4.35
N PHE A 177 2.07 -6.15 -3.26
CA PHE A 177 0.92 -7.03 -3.29
C PHE A 177 -0.32 -6.29 -3.83
N GLY A 178 -1.04 -6.93 -4.74
CA GLY A 178 -2.40 -6.58 -5.09
C GLY A 178 -3.37 -7.42 -4.26
N GLY A 179 -4.36 -6.80 -3.67
CA GLY A 179 -5.30 -7.46 -2.79
C GLY A 179 -6.70 -6.87 -2.87
N GLY A 180 -7.54 -7.27 -1.96
CA GLY A 180 -8.89 -6.75 -1.84
C GLY A 180 -9.58 -7.26 -0.58
N LYS A 181 -10.74 -6.68 -0.35
CA LYS A 181 -11.65 -7.10 0.71
C LYS A 181 -12.94 -7.61 0.09
N ALA A 182 -13.51 -8.62 0.68
CA ALA A 182 -14.75 -9.22 0.20
C ALA A 182 -15.71 -9.50 1.35
N TRP A 183 -17.00 -9.42 1.04
CA TRP A 183 -18.05 -9.89 1.93
C TRP A 183 -18.24 -11.38 1.74
N ILE A 184 -18.30 -12.12 2.83
CA ILE A 184 -18.45 -13.58 2.83
C ILE A 184 -19.64 -13.95 3.70
N ILE A 185 -20.46 -14.88 3.21
CA ILE A 185 -21.55 -15.47 3.98
C ILE A 185 -21.07 -16.79 4.54
N PRO A 186 -20.98 -16.96 5.88
CA PRO A 186 -20.54 -18.22 6.46
C PRO A 186 -21.53 -19.36 6.16
N SER A 187 -21.01 -20.56 5.92
CA SER A 187 -21.83 -21.74 5.63
C SER A 187 -22.77 -22.14 6.80
N SER A 188 -22.45 -21.67 8.00
CA SER A 188 -23.25 -21.91 9.21
C SER A 188 -24.48 -20.99 9.32
N THR A 189 -24.69 -20.03 8.41
CA THR A 189 -25.83 -19.12 8.48
C THR A 189 -27.15 -19.88 8.41
N LYS A 190 -28.10 -19.45 9.21
CA LYS A 190 -29.49 -19.96 9.18
C LYS A 190 -30.44 -19.02 8.41
N ASN A 191 -29.91 -17.92 7.88
CA ASN A 191 -30.66 -16.87 7.20
C ASN A 191 -30.04 -16.57 5.82
N LEU A 192 -29.78 -17.61 5.02
CA LEU A 192 -29.04 -17.48 3.76
C LEU A 192 -29.65 -16.46 2.80
N GLU A 193 -30.97 -16.51 2.60
CA GLU A 193 -31.67 -15.59 1.69
C GLU A 193 -31.52 -14.12 2.11
N ALA A 194 -31.70 -13.84 3.40
CA ALA A 194 -31.53 -12.49 3.93
C ALA A 194 -30.05 -12.01 3.83
N ALA A 195 -29.11 -12.90 4.11
CA ALA A 195 -27.68 -12.61 4.01
C ALA A 195 -27.28 -12.32 2.55
N GLN A 196 -27.79 -13.08 1.58
CA GLN A 196 -27.54 -12.81 0.16
C GLN A 196 -28.09 -11.45 -0.28
N LYS A 197 -29.34 -11.12 0.10
CA LYS A 197 -29.92 -9.80 -0.19
C LYS A 197 -29.08 -8.66 0.41
N PHE A 198 -28.57 -8.86 1.62
CA PHE A 198 -27.72 -7.87 2.28
C PHE A 198 -26.37 -7.70 1.57
N VAL A 199 -25.72 -8.80 1.19
CA VAL A 199 -24.46 -8.73 0.43
C VAL A 199 -24.67 -8.10 -0.94
N ASP A 200 -25.75 -8.44 -1.66
CA ASP A 200 -26.09 -7.81 -2.94
C ASP A 200 -26.28 -6.31 -2.80
N PHE A 201 -26.92 -5.86 -1.73
CA PHE A 201 -27.04 -4.45 -1.39
C PHE A 201 -25.66 -3.81 -1.15
N LEU A 202 -24.81 -4.42 -0.32
CA LEU A 202 -23.48 -3.88 0.03
C LEU A 202 -22.54 -3.73 -1.18
N VAL A 203 -22.68 -4.58 -2.19
CA VAL A 203 -21.85 -4.51 -3.42
C VAL A 203 -22.55 -3.84 -4.61
N SER A 204 -23.74 -3.30 -4.40
CA SER A 204 -24.43 -2.51 -5.41
C SER A 204 -23.62 -1.25 -5.76
N THR A 205 -23.80 -0.74 -6.97
CA THR A 205 -23.09 0.45 -7.44
C THR A 205 -23.29 1.65 -6.49
N GLU A 206 -24.52 1.91 -6.07
CA GLU A 206 -24.84 3.06 -5.20
C GLU A 206 -24.20 2.92 -3.81
N GLU A 207 -24.26 1.74 -3.21
CA GLU A 207 -23.64 1.51 -1.90
C GLU A 207 -22.10 1.53 -1.97
N GLN A 208 -21.52 1.06 -3.05
CA GLN A 208 -20.07 1.16 -3.24
C GLN A 208 -19.60 2.61 -3.47
N LYS A 209 -20.40 3.45 -4.11
CA LYS A 209 -20.13 4.89 -4.17
C LYS A 209 -20.19 5.54 -2.78
N ALA A 210 -21.21 5.21 -1.99
CA ALA A 210 -21.35 5.72 -0.62
C ALA A 210 -20.21 5.25 0.28
N PHE A 211 -19.78 4.00 0.14
CA PHE A 211 -18.63 3.46 0.86
C PHE A 211 -17.33 4.19 0.50
N TYR A 212 -17.10 4.46 -0.79
CA TYR A 212 -15.97 5.28 -1.21
C TYR A 212 -16.01 6.70 -0.61
N ASP A 213 -17.16 7.37 -0.66
CA ASP A 213 -17.32 8.71 -0.10
C ASP A 213 -17.01 8.77 1.41
N THR A 214 -17.24 7.67 2.12
CA THR A 214 -17.01 7.57 3.57
C THR A 214 -15.58 7.15 3.91
N THR A 215 -14.97 6.26 3.13
CA THR A 215 -13.71 5.59 3.48
C THR A 215 -12.52 5.95 2.60
N ASN A 216 -12.76 6.49 1.41
CA ASN A 216 -11.79 6.65 0.32
C ASN A 216 -11.11 5.34 -0.14
N GLU A 217 -11.64 4.18 0.22
CA GLU A 217 -11.14 2.90 -0.27
C GLU A 217 -11.65 2.64 -1.71
N ILE A 218 -10.81 1.99 -2.53
CA ILE A 218 -11.07 1.83 -3.96
C ILE A 218 -12.15 0.78 -4.19
N PRO A 219 -13.30 1.11 -4.81
CA PRO A 219 -14.39 0.15 -5.04
C PRO A 219 -13.99 -0.98 -5.99
N ALA A 220 -14.43 -2.20 -5.68
CA ALA A 220 -14.33 -3.34 -6.60
C ALA A 220 -15.30 -3.22 -7.78
N ASN A 221 -16.48 -2.62 -7.57
CA ASN A 221 -17.47 -2.33 -8.62
C ASN A 221 -16.89 -1.32 -9.61
N THR A 222 -16.93 -1.64 -10.92
CA THR A 222 -16.32 -0.83 -11.97
C THR A 222 -16.95 0.55 -12.15
N GLU A 223 -18.27 0.66 -12.03
CA GLU A 223 -18.98 1.94 -12.12
C GLU A 223 -18.68 2.83 -10.92
N ALA A 224 -18.66 2.27 -9.71
CA ALA A 224 -18.28 2.99 -8.51
C ALA A 224 -16.80 3.41 -8.54
N ARG A 225 -15.92 2.62 -9.17
CA ARG A 225 -14.51 2.98 -9.37
C ARG A 225 -14.37 4.17 -10.30
N SER A 226 -15.09 4.19 -11.42
CA SER A 226 -15.09 5.34 -12.34
C SER A 226 -15.63 6.61 -11.66
N TYR A 227 -16.63 6.49 -10.81
CA TYR A 227 -17.10 7.58 -9.96
C TYR A 227 -16.00 8.09 -9.01
N ALA A 228 -15.24 7.17 -8.38
CA ALA A 228 -14.14 7.51 -7.49
C ALA A 228 -12.99 8.22 -8.23
N GLU A 229 -12.64 7.76 -9.43
CA GLU A 229 -11.61 8.39 -10.29
C GLU A 229 -11.97 9.84 -10.65
N GLY A 230 -13.23 10.15 -10.86
CA GLY A 230 -13.71 11.50 -11.16
C GLY A 230 -13.69 12.49 -10.00
N LYS A 231 -13.39 12.03 -8.78
CA LYS A 231 -13.36 12.86 -7.56
C LYS A 231 -11.95 13.19 -7.06
N ASN A 232 -10.91 12.66 -7.68
CA ASN A 232 -9.50 12.87 -7.30
C ASN A 232 -8.76 13.76 -8.30
#